data_c3419c96c8fff708d7e925719ad62c7a
#
_entry.id   c3419c96c8fff708d7e925719ad62c7a
#
_cell.length_a   1.000
_cell.length_b   1.000
_cell.length_c   1.000
_cell.angle_alpha   90.00
_cell.angle_beta   90.00
_cell.angle_gamma   90.00
#
_symmetry.space_group_name_H-M   'P 1'
#
loop_
_entity.id
_entity.type
_entity.pdbx_description
1 polymer ?
#
loop_
_entity_poly.entity_id
_entity_poly.type
_entity_poly.pdbx_seq_one_letter_code
_entity_poly.pdbx_strand_id
1 'polypeptide(L)' 'MIDYNNIAKMYAESNGYDSVHPSVERNGYRYFYIDYAVRSRYLKHPHIIKISLIGKIERVLNFGEIYWVVKQAKEPLKM' A
#
# COMPACT_ATOMS: atom_id res chain seq x y z
N MET A 1 0.57 -17.02 -11.32
CA MET A 1 0.96 -16.49 -9.98
C MET A 1 0.67 -15.01 -9.90
N ILE A 2 0.11 -14.54 -8.79
CA ILE A 2 -0.21 -13.12 -8.61
C ILE A 2 1.03 -12.36 -8.18
N ASP A 3 1.32 -11.27 -8.88
CA ASP A 3 2.40 -10.36 -8.50
C ASP A 3 1.81 -9.21 -7.67
N TYR A 4 1.79 -9.41 -6.36
CA TYR A 4 1.20 -8.43 -5.44
C TYR A 4 1.91 -7.09 -5.48
N ASN A 5 3.22 -7.10 -5.63
CA ASN A 5 3.99 -5.86 -5.70
C ASN A 5 3.59 -5.05 -6.93
N ASN A 6 3.41 -5.70 -8.07
CA ASN A 6 3.00 -5.03 -9.29
C ASN A 6 1.58 -4.47 -9.18
N ILE A 7 0.67 -5.22 -8.56
CA ILE A 7 -0.70 -4.74 -8.32
C ILE A 7 -0.67 -3.47 -7.48
N ALA A 8 0.13 -3.46 -6.41
CA ALA A 8 0.25 -2.29 -5.55
C ALA A 8 0.85 -1.09 -6.29
N LYS A 9 1.85 -1.31 -7.15
CA LYS A 9 2.45 -0.25 -7.97
C LYS A 9 1.43 0.34 -8.94
N MET A 10 0.66 -0.50 -9.60
CA MET A 10 -0.38 -0.04 -10.52
C MET A 10 -1.46 0.75 -9.80
N TYR A 11 -1.84 0.31 -8.61
CA TYR A 11 -2.79 1.05 -7.79
C TYR A 11 -2.23 2.44 -7.44
N ALA A 12 -0.98 2.50 -7.02
CA ALA A 12 -0.33 3.75 -6.66
C ALA A 12 -0.31 4.73 -7.86
N GLU A 13 0.12 4.27 -9.02
CA GLU A 13 0.17 5.09 -10.23
C GLU A 13 -1.22 5.60 -10.61
N SER A 14 -2.23 4.73 -10.56
CA SER A 14 -3.60 5.10 -10.90
C SER A 14 -4.19 6.14 -9.94
N ASN A 15 -3.67 6.23 -8.73
CA ASN A 15 -4.15 7.18 -7.72
C ASN A 15 -3.21 8.37 -7.52
N GLY A 16 -2.16 8.49 -8.35
CA GLY A 16 -1.26 9.64 -8.30
C GLY A 16 -0.19 9.56 -7.23
N TYR A 17 0.10 8.38 -6.71
CA TYR A 17 1.17 8.14 -5.74
C TYR A 17 2.40 7.57 -6.43
N ASP A 18 3.56 7.75 -5.83
CA ASP A 18 4.82 7.28 -6.39
C ASP A 18 5.69 6.50 -5.40
N SER A 19 5.15 6.13 -4.26
CA SER A 19 5.88 5.35 -3.28
C SER A 19 5.01 4.22 -2.75
N VAL A 20 5.53 3.00 -2.82
CA VAL A 20 4.82 1.78 -2.38
C VAL A 20 5.70 1.05 -1.39
N HIS A 21 5.22 0.93 -0.16
CA HIS A 21 5.93 0.23 0.90
C HIS A 21 5.23 -1.08 1.21
N PRO A 22 5.87 -2.23 0.94
CA PRO A 22 5.34 -3.50 1.40
C PRO A 22 5.28 -3.49 2.92
N SER A 23 4.26 -4.12 3.48
CA SER A 23 4.14 -4.26 4.91
C SER A 23 3.95 -5.74 5.25
N VAL A 24 3.00 -6.09 6.07
CA VAL A 24 2.84 -7.44 6.59
C VAL A 24 1.94 -8.29 5.72
N GLU A 25 2.02 -9.61 5.90
CA GLU A 25 1.05 -10.57 5.41
C GLU A 25 0.26 -11.08 6.61
N ARG A 26 -1.06 -11.09 6.47
CA ARG A 26 -1.90 -11.57 7.56
C ARG A 26 -3.26 -12.04 7.02
N ASN A 27 -3.70 -13.20 7.48
CA ASN A 27 -5.02 -13.74 7.13
C ASN A 27 -5.27 -13.84 5.63
N GLY A 28 -4.23 -14.17 4.85
CA GLY A 28 -4.34 -14.28 3.40
C GLY A 28 -4.29 -12.96 2.66
N TYR A 29 -4.03 -11.87 3.34
CA TYR A 29 -3.89 -10.55 2.73
C TYR A 29 -2.45 -10.09 2.79
N ARG A 30 -2.03 -9.34 1.76
CA ARG A 30 -0.77 -8.62 1.75
C ARG A 30 -1.06 -7.13 1.84
N TYR A 31 -0.46 -6.47 2.83
CA TYR A 31 -0.73 -5.07 3.14
C TYR A 31 0.36 -4.18 2.57
N PHE A 32 -0.04 -3.03 2.05
CA PHE A 32 0.87 -2.03 1.49
C PHE A 32 0.53 -0.63 1.99
N TYR A 33 1.57 0.14 2.22
CA TYR A 33 1.47 1.56 2.53
C TYR A 33 1.82 2.34 1.27
N ILE A 34 0.87 3.12 0.78
CA ILE A 34 0.99 3.86 -0.50
C ILE A 34 1.10 5.34 -0.18
N ASP A 35 2.19 5.96 -0.58
CA ASP A 35 2.48 7.35 -0.22
C ASP A 35 3.27 8.04 -1.35
N TYR A 36 3.81 9.20 -1.06
CA TYR A 36 4.70 9.95 -1.93
C TYR A 36 6.14 9.80 -1.46
N ALA A 37 7.06 9.64 -2.39
CA ALA A 37 8.50 9.61 -2.08
C ALA A 37 8.97 10.98 -1.57
N VAL A 38 8.44 12.05 -2.15
CA VAL A 38 8.76 13.42 -1.74
C VAL A 38 7.45 14.13 -1.39
N ARG A 39 7.39 14.71 -0.20
CA ARG A 39 6.19 15.42 0.22
C ARG A 39 6.00 16.70 -0.58
N SER A 40 4.75 16.97 -0.96
CA SER A 40 4.31 18.16 -1.66
C SER A 40 3.21 18.83 -0.86
N ARG A 41 3.02 20.14 -1.06
CA ARG A 41 1.93 20.88 -0.41
C ARG A 41 0.53 20.44 -0.88
N TYR A 42 0.45 19.71 -1.97
CA TYR A 42 -0.82 19.25 -2.55
C TYR A 42 -1.07 17.78 -2.25
N LEU A 43 -0.61 17.31 -1.12
CA LEU A 43 -0.71 15.91 -0.78
C LEU A 43 -2.14 15.46 -0.58
N LYS A 44 -2.44 14.32 -1.15
CA LYS A 44 -3.54 13.50 -0.71
C LYS A 44 -3.07 12.68 0.49
N HIS A 45 -3.99 12.21 1.30
CA HIS A 45 -3.65 11.31 2.39
C HIS A 45 -3.11 9.99 1.84
N PRO A 46 -2.11 9.39 2.49
CA PRO A 46 -1.63 8.07 2.09
C PRO A 46 -2.76 7.05 2.08
N HIS A 47 -2.64 6.07 1.18
CA HIS A 47 -3.57 4.95 1.16
C HIS A 47 -2.92 3.74 1.81
N ILE A 48 -3.70 3.05 2.62
CA ILE A 48 -3.31 1.74 3.15
C ILE A 48 -4.21 0.74 2.46
N ILE A 49 -3.62 -0.21 1.76
CA ILE A 49 -4.39 -1.22 1.03
C ILE A 49 -4.00 -2.62 1.46
N LYS A 50 -4.91 -3.54 1.26
CA LYS A 50 -4.64 -4.98 1.38
C LYS A 50 -5.09 -5.66 0.11
N ILE A 51 -4.33 -6.66 -0.31
CA ILE A 51 -4.60 -7.42 -1.52
C ILE A 51 -4.86 -8.87 -1.13
N SER A 52 -6.00 -9.39 -1.55
CA SER A 52 -6.39 -10.75 -1.24
C SER A 52 -5.64 -11.78 -2.07
N LEU A 53 -5.81 -13.06 -1.74
CA LEU A 53 -5.19 -14.16 -2.49
C LEU A 53 -5.60 -14.21 -3.95
N ILE A 54 -6.73 -13.62 -4.31
CA ILE A 54 -7.19 -13.55 -5.70
C ILE A 54 -6.84 -12.23 -6.37
N GLY A 55 -6.04 -11.40 -5.72
CA GLY A 55 -5.58 -10.13 -6.28
C GLY A 55 -6.56 -8.97 -6.13
N LYS A 56 -7.58 -9.12 -5.31
CA LYS A 56 -8.56 -8.05 -5.08
C LYS A 56 -7.99 -7.02 -4.12
N ILE A 57 -8.09 -5.74 -4.49
CA ILE A 57 -7.61 -4.62 -3.69
C ILE A 57 -8.74 -4.10 -2.80
N GLU A 58 -8.44 -3.89 -1.52
CA GLU A 58 -9.36 -3.25 -0.59
C GLU A 58 -8.61 -2.17 0.20
N ARG A 59 -9.25 -1.03 0.43
CA ARG A 59 -8.66 0.00 1.28
C ARG A 59 -8.87 -0.33 2.74
N VAL A 60 -7.83 -0.11 3.52
CA VAL A 60 -7.90 -0.31 4.97
C VAL A 60 -8.28 1.02 5.60
N LEU A 61 -9.42 1.06 6.27
CA LEU A 61 -9.97 2.29 6.88
C LEU A 61 -9.98 2.27 8.40
N ASN A 62 -9.71 1.13 9.01
CA ASN A 62 -9.68 0.98 10.46
C ASN A 62 -8.38 1.56 11.01
N PHE A 63 -8.44 2.48 11.97
CA PHE A 63 -7.26 3.14 12.52
C PHE A 63 -6.25 2.17 13.13
N GLY A 64 -6.71 1.14 13.81
CA GLY A 64 -5.84 0.15 14.40
C GLY A 64 -5.02 -0.59 13.34
N GLU A 65 -5.68 -1.00 12.25
CA GLU A 65 -5.00 -1.65 11.13
C GLU A 65 -4.05 -0.68 10.42
N ILE A 66 -4.49 0.55 10.17
CA ILE A 66 -3.65 1.57 9.52
C ILE A 66 -2.37 1.79 10.31
N TYR A 67 -2.49 2.02 11.61
CA TYR A 67 -1.34 2.26 12.47
C TYR A 67 -0.36 1.10 12.43
N TRP A 68 -0.89 -0.11 12.53
CA TRP A 68 -0.09 -1.32 12.53
C TRP A 68 0.62 -1.53 11.18
N VAL A 69 -0.08 -1.32 10.07
CA VAL A 69 0.50 -1.48 8.73
C VAL A 69 1.60 -0.45 8.50
N VAL A 70 1.37 0.81 8.87
CA VAL A 70 2.38 1.86 8.72
C VAL A 70 3.60 1.57 9.56
N LYS A 71 3.40 1.11 10.80
CA LYS A 71 4.50 0.78 11.70
C LYS A 71 5.37 -0.37 11.18
N GLN A 72 4.78 -1.31 10.44
CA GLN A 72 5.48 -2.46 9.89
C GLN A 72 5.93 -2.25 8.44
N ALA A 73 5.73 -1.06 7.89
CA ALA A 73 6.08 -0.78 6.50
C ALA A 73 7.59 -0.91 6.29
N LYS A 74 7.95 -1.58 5.20
CA LYS A 74 9.33 -1.80 4.80
C LYS A 74 9.78 -0.69 3.86
N GLU A 75 11.01 -0.77 3.37
CA GLU A 75 11.51 0.19 2.40
C GLU A 75 10.65 0.18 1.13
N PRO A 76 10.55 1.35 0.44
CA PRO A 76 9.72 1.42 -0.75
C PRO A 76 10.27 0.56 -1.87
N LEU A 77 9.36 0.01 -2.65
CA LEU A 77 9.71 -0.73 -3.87
C LEU A 77 10.23 0.25 -4.92
N LYS A 78 11.08 -0.23 -5.80
CA LYS A 78 11.50 0.55 -6.98
C LYS A 78 10.33 0.65 -7.95
N MET A 79 9.99 1.86 -8.29
CA MET A 79 8.89 2.14 -9.21
C MET A 79 9.41 2.35 -10.63
#